data_994df1f05146860b8010c095af038b20
#
_entry.id   994df1f05146860b8010c095af038b20
#
_cell.length_a   1.000
_cell.length_b   1.000
_cell.length_c   1.000
_cell.angle_alpha   90.00
_cell.angle_beta   90.00
_cell.angle_gamma   90.00
#
_symmetry.space_group_name_H-M   'P 1'
#
loop_
_entity.id
_entity.type
_entity.pdbx_description
1 polymer ?
#
loop_
_entity_poly.entity_id
_entity_poly.type
_entity_poly.pdbx_seq_one_letter_code
_entity_poly.pdbx_strand_id
1 'polypeptide(L)'
;NEVPAVSRLSPSNLSFRGGVTIPEGAGADVIFIHVADGYLVQDLPFDIMLKKFRVEHYPTGQPTSFESDITLIDKATKESVTRTISVNHPLIYKGIAIYQASFGDGGTRLNMKGWNLFSPKHESFDTKGAISQSTQLSNGDATYTIEFTEFRKFNIENFAGEDGGSSALDNFNKFFQTGSTKR
;
A
#
# COMPACT_ATOMS: atom_id res chain seq x y z
N ASN A 1 20.46 -2.60 -18.50
CA ASN A 1 20.94 -2.63 -17.11
C ASN A 1 20.77 -4.04 -16.61
N GLU A 2 21.87 -4.80 -16.61
CA GLU A 2 21.91 -6.13 -16.02
C GLU A 2 21.77 -6.00 -14.50
N VAL A 3 20.82 -6.72 -13.93
CA VAL A 3 20.73 -6.90 -12.49
C VAL A 3 21.96 -7.70 -12.07
N PRO A 4 22.80 -7.23 -11.14
CA PRO A 4 24.00 -7.95 -10.75
C PRO A 4 23.65 -9.35 -10.25
N ALA A 5 24.49 -10.32 -10.61
CA ALA A 5 24.29 -11.72 -10.28
C ALA A 5 24.03 -11.91 -8.79
N VAL A 6 22.89 -12.52 -8.48
CA VAL A 6 22.42 -12.76 -7.12
C VAL A 6 23.28 -13.85 -6.50
N SER A 7 24.08 -13.50 -5.50
CA SER A 7 24.77 -14.48 -4.67
C SER A 7 23.74 -15.19 -3.79
N ARG A 8 23.63 -16.52 -3.93
CA ARG A 8 22.89 -17.33 -2.97
C ARG A 8 23.65 -17.35 -1.66
N LEU A 9 22.94 -17.09 -0.56
CA LEU A 9 23.53 -17.32 0.76
C LEU A 9 23.87 -18.79 0.91
N SER A 10 25.12 -19.05 1.30
CA SER A 10 25.57 -20.40 1.68
C SER A 10 24.70 -20.90 2.83
N PRO A 11 24.42 -22.21 2.94
CA PRO A 11 23.67 -22.81 4.05
C PRO A 11 24.42 -22.78 5.40
N SER A 12 25.39 -21.89 5.57
CA SER A 12 26.04 -21.64 6.84
C SER A 12 25.07 -21.00 7.83
N ASN A 13 25.20 -21.31 9.11
CA ASN A 13 24.38 -20.99 10.27
C ASN A 13 24.07 -19.50 10.54
N LEU A 14 24.03 -18.66 9.53
CA LEU A 14 23.68 -17.25 9.66
C LEU A 14 22.18 -17.09 9.57
N SER A 15 21.57 -16.56 10.64
CA SER A 15 20.20 -16.12 10.58
C SER A 15 20.12 -14.87 9.70
N PHE A 16 19.17 -14.82 8.78
CA PHE A 16 18.90 -13.67 7.94
C PHE A 16 17.47 -13.19 8.11
N ARG A 17 17.23 -11.93 7.80
CA ARG A 17 15.90 -11.33 7.75
C ARG A 17 15.72 -10.68 6.40
N GLY A 18 14.63 -11.02 5.73
CA GLY A 18 14.24 -10.41 4.47
C GLY A 18 12.76 -10.09 4.46
N GLY A 19 12.31 -9.40 3.45
CA GLY A 19 10.92 -9.02 3.27
C GLY A 19 10.46 -9.12 1.83
N VAL A 20 9.16 -9.24 1.65
CA VAL A 20 8.48 -9.16 0.35
C VAL A 20 7.10 -8.57 0.54
N THR A 21 6.66 -7.74 -0.38
CA THR A 21 5.29 -7.23 -0.40
C THR A 21 4.45 -8.09 -1.33
N ILE A 22 3.36 -8.64 -0.80
CA ILE A 22 2.48 -9.55 -1.53
C ILE A 22 1.09 -8.91 -1.59
N PRO A 23 0.59 -8.54 -2.78
CA PRO A 23 -0.80 -8.09 -2.94
C PRO A 23 -1.81 -9.21 -2.65
N GLU A 24 -3.04 -8.87 -2.26
CA GLU A 24 -4.12 -9.85 -2.14
C GLU A 24 -4.33 -10.60 -3.47
N GLY A 25 -4.46 -11.90 -3.37
CA GLY A 25 -4.62 -12.80 -4.53
C GLY A 25 -3.32 -13.12 -5.26
N ALA A 26 -2.20 -12.53 -4.85
CA ALA A 26 -0.87 -12.81 -5.41
C ALA A 26 -0.03 -13.70 -4.49
N GLY A 27 1.14 -14.11 -4.98
CA GLY A 27 2.10 -14.90 -4.23
C GLY A 27 3.53 -14.49 -4.50
N ALA A 28 4.43 -15.01 -3.67
CA ALA A 28 5.86 -14.87 -3.81
C ALA A 28 6.55 -16.18 -3.39
N ASP A 29 7.69 -16.44 -3.98
CA ASP A 29 8.54 -17.60 -3.67
C ASP A 29 9.96 -17.19 -3.32
N VAL A 30 10.20 -15.89 -3.26
CA VAL A 30 11.46 -15.26 -2.91
C VAL A 30 11.26 -14.15 -1.90
N ILE A 31 12.32 -13.83 -1.16
CA ILE A 31 12.39 -12.64 -0.31
C ILE A 31 13.61 -11.80 -0.68
N PHE A 32 13.54 -10.51 -0.38
CA PHE A 32 14.63 -9.57 -0.55
C PHE A 32 15.30 -9.29 0.79
N ILE A 33 16.61 -9.49 0.84
CA ILE A 33 17.44 -9.20 1.99
C ILE A 33 18.23 -7.94 1.68
N HIS A 34 18.03 -6.90 2.47
CA HIS A 34 18.77 -5.66 2.31
C HIS A 34 20.21 -5.85 2.81
N VAL A 35 21.16 -5.51 1.97
CA VAL A 35 22.60 -5.46 2.29
C VAL A 35 23.14 -4.09 1.89
N ALA A 36 24.27 -3.68 2.43
CA ALA A 36 24.83 -2.34 2.35
C ALA A 36 24.41 -1.49 1.13
N ASP A 37 24.70 -1.96 -0.07
CA ASP A 37 24.47 -1.18 -1.31
C ASP A 37 23.44 -1.82 -2.26
N GLY A 38 22.60 -2.76 -1.77
CA GLY A 38 21.66 -3.45 -2.65
C GLY A 38 20.79 -4.49 -1.94
N TYR A 39 20.32 -5.44 -2.74
CA TYR A 39 19.47 -6.53 -2.27
C TYR A 39 20.02 -7.87 -2.72
N LEU A 40 19.96 -8.85 -1.81
CA LEU A 40 20.09 -10.24 -2.15
C LEU A 40 18.69 -10.84 -2.29
N VAL A 41 18.50 -11.67 -3.29
CA VAL A 41 17.27 -12.45 -3.45
C VAL A 41 17.51 -13.83 -2.87
N GLN A 42 16.64 -14.24 -1.96
CA GLN A 42 16.68 -15.57 -1.35
C GLN A 42 15.43 -16.35 -1.72
N ASP A 43 15.62 -17.50 -2.33
CA ASP A 43 14.53 -18.43 -2.63
C ASP A 43 13.95 -19.03 -1.35
N LEU A 44 12.64 -19.14 -1.29
CA LEU A 44 11.93 -19.86 -0.24
C LEU A 44 11.70 -21.32 -0.65
N PRO A 45 11.71 -22.27 0.30
CA PRO A 45 11.40 -23.67 0.03
C PRO A 45 9.88 -23.93 -0.19
N PHE A 46 9.09 -22.88 -0.18
CA PHE A 46 7.64 -22.87 -0.38
C PHE A 46 7.23 -21.61 -1.15
N ASP A 47 6.07 -21.67 -1.78
CA ASP A 47 5.37 -20.50 -2.31
C ASP A 47 4.46 -19.95 -1.21
N ILE A 48 4.42 -18.64 -1.02
CA ILE A 48 3.52 -17.97 -0.11
C ILE A 48 2.48 -17.19 -0.91
N MET A 49 1.20 -17.42 -0.66
CA MET A 49 0.10 -16.68 -1.29
C MET A 49 -0.69 -15.92 -0.22
N LEU A 50 -0.95 -14.65 -0.45
CA LEU A 50 -1.85 -13.86 0.37
C LEU A 50 -3.27 -13.99 -0.17
N LYS A 51 -4.15 -14.65 0.58
CA LYS A 51 -5.56 -14.77 0.21
C LYS A 51 -6.35 -13.53 0.56
N LYS A 52 -6.18 -13.04 1.78
CA LYS A 52 -6.89 -11.89 2.29
C LYS A 52 -6.10 -11.18 3.38
N PHE A 53 -6.16 -9.88 3.36
CA PHE A 53 -5.65 -9.01 4.41
C PHE A 53 -6.82 -8.34 5.13
N ARG A 54 -6.79 -8.31 6.46
CA ARG A 54 -7.81 -7.67 7.28
C ARG A 54 -7.19 -6.67 8.22
N VAL A 55 -7.85 -5.54 8.36
CA VAL A 55 -7.54 -4.52 9.37
C VAL A 55 -8.78 -4.34 10.22
N GLU A 56 -8.65 -4.56 11.52
CA GLU A 56 -9.66 -4.17 12.48
C GLU A 56 -9.37 -2.77 13.01
N HIS A 57 -10.41 -2.03 13.28
CA HIS A 57 -10.30 -0.65 13.74
C HIS A 57 -11.10 -0.47 15.02
N TYR A 58 -10.58 0.37 15.92
CA TYR A 58 -11.36 0.91 17.03
C TYR A 58 -12.49 1.81 16.51
N PRO A 59 -13.53 2.09 17.32
CA PRO A 59 -14.54 3.10 16.98
C PRO A 59 -13.95 4.48 16.69
N THR A 60 -12.76 4.77 17.20
CA THR A 60 -11.97 5.98 16.93
C THR A 60 -11.33 6.02 15.54
N GLY A 61 -11.44 4.93 14.75
CA GLY A 61 -10.82 4.80 13.43
C GLY A 61 -9.36 4.35 13.45
N GLN A 62 -8.73 4.23 14.62
CA GLN A 62 -7.37 3.71 14.72
C GLN A 62 -7.36 2.19 14.50
N PRO A 63 -6.36 1.65 13.78
CA PRO A 63 -6.23 0.21 13.60
C PRO A 63 -5.90 -0.47 14.92
N THR A 64 -6.58 -1.59 15.20
CA THR A 64 -6.35 -2.43 16.40
C THR A 64 -5.53 -3.65 16.08
N SER A 65 -5.81 -4.31 14.98
CA SER A 65 -5.12 -5.51 14.54
C SER A 65 -4.96 -5.60 13.04
N PHE A 66 -3.94 -6.33 12.63
CA PHE A 66 -3.66 -6.64 11.23
C PHE A 66 -3.52 -8.14 11.10
N GLU A 67 -4.29 -8.74 10.21
CA GLU A 67 -4.29 -10.17 9.96
C GLU A 67 -4.14 -10.46 8.48
N SER A 68 -3.35 -11.49 8.17
CA SER A 68 -3.15 -12.00 6.82
C SER A 68 -3.50 -13.47 6.75
N ASP A 69 -4.47 -13.84 5.93
CA ASP A 69 -4.75 -15.23 5.58
C ASP A 69 -3.80 -15.64 4.47
N ILE A 70 -2.84 -16.49 4.80
CA ILE A 70 -1.82 -16.95 3.87
C ILE A 70 -1.97 -18.44 3.59
N THR A 71 -1.60 -18.85 2.39
CA THR A 71 -1.42 -20.25 2.03
C THR A 71 0.02 -20.47 1.65
N LEU A 72 0.65 -21.44 2.29
CA LEU A 72 1.99 -21.92 1.92
C LEU A 72 1.85 -23.19 1.09
N ILE A 73 2.58 -23.26 -0.01
CA ILE A 73 2.65 -24.45 -0.86
C ILE A 73 4.10 -24.93 -0.89
N ASP A 74 4.34 -26.09 -0.33
CA ASP A 74 5.66 -26.69 -0.29
C ASP A 74 6.16 -27.02 -1.69
N LYS A 75 7.36 -26.55 -2.05
CA LYS A 75 7.91 -26.78 -3.41
C LYS A 75 8.27 -28.26 -3.65
N ALA A 76 8.66 -28.99 -2.60
CA ALA A 76 9.08 -30.39 -2.69
C ALA A 76 7.89 -31.36 -2.63
N THR A 77 7.01 -31.21 -1.63
CA THR A 77 5.90 -32.14 -1.39
C THR A 77 4.60 -31.74 -2.08
N LYS A 78 4.48 -30.47 -2.52
CA LYS A 78 3.26 -29.86 -3.05
C LYS A 78 2.09 -29.80 -2.05
N GLU A 79 2.35 -30.09 -0.78
CA GLU A 79 1.39 -29.90 0.28
C GLU A 79 1.10 -28.42 0.52
N SER A 80 -0.14 -28.13 0.84
CA SER A 80 -0.56 -26.77 1.14
C SER A 80 -1.02 -26.62 2.59
N VAL A 81 -0.61 -25.53 3.22
CA VAL A 81 -0.99 -25.17 4.59
C VAL A 81 -1.56 -23.76 4.59
N THR A 82 -2.82 -23.62 5.01
CA THR A 82 -3.44 -22.29 5.17
C THR A 82 -3.43 -21.90 6.64
N ARG A 83 -3.00 -20.67 6.93
CA ARG A 83 -2.92 -20.11 8.28
C ARG A 83 -3.22 -18.62 8.23
N THR A 84 -3.69 -18.10 9.35
CA THR A 84 -3.76 -16.64 9.61
C THR A 84 -2.55 -16.24 10.44
N ILE A 85 -1.86 -15.20 10.01
CA ILE A 85 -0.79 -14.54 10.76
C ILE A 85 -1.23 -13.14 11.17
N SER A 86 -0.72 -12.67 12.29
CA SER A 86 -0.94 -11.30 12.77
C SER A 86 0.36 -10.71 13.33
N VAL A 87 0.35 -9.42 13.66
CA VAL A 87 1.56 -8.67 14.06
C VAL A 87 2.41 -9.39 15.11
N ASN A 88 1.78 -9.99 16.14
CA ASN A 88 2.49 -10.65 17.24
C ASN A 88 2.39 -12.18 17.19
N HIS A 89 1.80 -12.74 16.13
CA HIS A 89 1.58 -14.17 16.00
C HIS A 89 2.14 -14.66 14.65
N PRO A 90 3.47 -14.85 14.55
CA PRO A 90 4.11 -15.34 13.35
C PRO A 90 3.79 -16.82 13.12
N LEU A 91 3.91 -17.24 11.87
CA LEU A 91 3.89 -18.65 11.49
C LEU A 91 5.33 -19.15 11.35
N ILE A 92 5.65 -20.24 12.02
CA ILE A 92 6.93 -20.94 11.80
C ILE A 92 6.68 -22.13 10.88
N TYR A 93 7.34 -22.13 9.73
CA TYR A 93 7.26 -23.21 8.76
C TYR A 93 8.64 -23.55 8.19
N LYS A 94 9.04 -24.80 8.28
CA LYS A 94 10.37 -25.29 7.85
C LYS A 94 11.55 -24.47 8.39
N GLY A 95 11.48 -24.06 9.66
CA GLY A 95 12.53 -23.25 10.30
C GLY A 95 12.53 -21.77 9.90
N ILE A 96 11.60 -21.34 9.07
CA ILE A 96 11.43 -19.94 8.67
C ILE A 96 10.25 -19.34 9.43
N ALA A 97 10.49 -18.22 10.11
CA ALA A 97 9.45 -17.46 10.80
C ALA A 97 8.89 -16.36 9.87
N ILE A 98 7.59 -16.42 9.62
CA ILE A 98 6.87 -15.52 8.73
C ILE A 98 6.08 -14.55 9.59
N TYR A 99 6.39 -13.27 9.49
CA TYR A 99 5.80 -12.19 10.28
C TYR A 99 4.96 -11.27 9.39
N GLN A 100 3.86 -10.78 9.94
CA GLN A 100 3.19 -9.60 9.42
C GLN A 100 4.01 -8.36 9.84
N ALA A 101 4.71 -7.74 8.91
CA ALA A 101 5.62 -6.64 9.22
C ALA A 101 4.96 -5.26 9.02
N SER A 102 4.38 -5.04 7.84
CA SER A 102 3.72 -3.79 7.46
C SER A 102 2.64 -4.09 6.42
N PHE A 103 1.83 -3.12 6.12
CA PHE A 103 0.89 -3.19 5.02
C PHE A 103 0.88 -1.86 4.26
N GLY A 104 0.50 -1.93 3.01
CA GLY A 104 0.23 -0.78 2.18
C GLY A 104 -1.13 -0.96 1.52
N ASP A 105 -1.60 0.04 0.84
CA ASP A 105 -2.86 -0.06 0.14
C ASP A 105 -2.77 -0.89 -1.16
N GLY A 106 -1.55 -1.29 -1.52
CA GLY A 106 -1.29 -2.31 -2.55
C GLY A 106 -1.66 -1.89 -3.96
N GLY A 107 -1.89 -0.62 -4.20
CA GLY A 107 -2.36 -0.12 -5.49
C GLY A 107 -3.88 -0.14 -5.60
N THR A 108 -4.57 0.32 -4.55
CA THR A 108 -6.02 0.53 -4.53
C THR A 108 -6.47 1.27 -5.79
N ARG A 109 -7.45 0.71 -6.46
CA ARG A 109 -8.08 1.30 -7.63
C ARG A 109 -9.27 2.15 -7.20
N LEU A 110 -9.33 3.36 -7.71
CA LEU A 110 -10.37 4.34 -7.41
C LEU A 110 -11.24 4.56 -8.64
N ASN A 111 -12.55 4.49 -8.47
CA ASN A 111 -13.53 4.96 -9.44
C ASN A 111 -14.17 6.21 -8.85
N MET A 112 -14.02 7.32 -9.53
CA MET A 112 -14.47 8.62 -9.03
C MET A 112 -15.41 9.26 -10.03
N LYS A 113 -16.32 10.06 -9.50
CA LYS A 113 -17.19 10.92 -10.29
C LYS A 113 -16.82 12.37 -10.03
N GLY A 114 -16.45 13.07 -11.08
CA GLY A 114 -16.15 14.49 -11.04
C GLY A 114 -17.26 15.32 -11.66
N TRP A 115 -17.27 16.61 -11.37
CA TRP A 115 -18.18 17.57 -11.99
C TRP A 115 -17.40 18.78 -12.49
N ASN A 116 -17.71 19.21 -13.69
CA ASN A 116 -17.15 20.44 -14.25
C ASN A 116 -17.92 21.64 -13.67
N LEU A 117 -17.33 22.28 -12.65
CA LEU A 117 -17.93 23.43 -12.00
C LEU A 117 -17.89 24.72 -12.86
N PHE A 118 -17.06 24.75 -13.90
CA PHE A 118 -16.97 25.87 -14.83
C PHE A 118 -18.00 25.77 -15.96
N SER A 119 -18.63 24.63 -16.13
CA SER A 119 -19.73 24.47 -17.10
C SER A 119 -21.06 24.88 -16.48
N PRO A 120 -21.87 25.70 -17.16
CA PRO A 120 -23.21 26.06 -16.67
C PRO A 120 -24.13 24.86 -16.43
N LYS A 121 -23.84 23.73 -17.08
CA LYS A 121 -24.63 22.50 -16.95
C LYS A 121 -24.11 21.58 -15.84
N HIS A 122 -22.99 21.92 -15.20
CA HIS A 122 -22.33 21.07 -14.18
C HIS A 122 -22.25 19.60 -14.58
N GLU A 123 -21.84 19.35 -15.82
CA GLU A 123 -21.75 17.99 -16.35
C GLU A 123 -20.81 17.13 -15.53
N SER A 124 -21.25 15.90 -15.25
CA SER A 124 -20.43 14.93 -14.54
C SER A 124 -19.63 14.07 -15.51
N PHE A 125 -18.46 13.64 -15.08
CA PHE A 125 -17.60 12.69 -15.80
C PHE A 125 -17.05 11.63 -14.83
N ASP A 126 -16.82 10.43 -15.34
CA ASP A 126 -16.21 9.36 -14.57
C ASP A 126 -14.71 9.32 -14.85
N THR A 127 -13.93 9.15 -13.79
CA THR A 127 -12.48 8.97 -13.91
C THR A 127 -12.01 7.84 -13.01
N LYS A 128 -10.91 7.22 -13.39
CA LYS A 128 -10.31 6.11 -12.68
C LYS A 128 -8.86 6.43 -12.40
N GLY A 129 -8.39 5.94 -11.26
CA GLY A 129 -7.01 6.04 -10.88
C GLY A 129 -6.58 4.88 -10.01
N ALA A 130 -5.30 4.77 -9.78
CA ALA A 130 -4.73 3.85 -8.81
C ALA A 130 -3.68 4.58 -7.99
N ILE A 131 -3.52 4.19 -6.73
CA ILE A 131 -2.52 4.76 -5.85
C ILE A 131 -1.12 4.61 -6.46
N SER A 132 -0.30 5.63 -6.26
CA SER A 132 1.02 5.80 -6.87
C SER A 132 1.01 5.95 -8.40
N GLN A 133 -0.13 6.33 -8.96
CA GLN A 133 -0.28 6.65 -10.39
C GLN A 133 -0.86 8.04 -10.59
N SER A 134 -0.74 8.56 -11.80
CA SER A 134 -1.39 9.80 -12.22
C SER A 134 -2.36 9.55 -13.38
N THR A 135 -3.40 10.37 -13.43
CA THR A 135 -4.38 10.37 -14.52
C THR A 135 -4.49 11.79 -15.08
N GLN A 136 -4.56 11.91 -16.40
CA GLN A 136 -4.80 13.20 -17.04
C GLN A 136 -6.29 13.38 -17.33
N LEU A 137 -6.79 14.56 -17.02
CA LEU A 137 -8.14 15.01 -17.39
C LEU A 137 -8.00 16.21 -18.30
N SER A 138 -8.68 16.16 -19.46
CA SER A 138 -8.71 17.27 -20.40
C SER A 138 -10.11 17.91 -20.41
N ASN A 139 -10.14 19.23 -20.39
CA ASN A 139 -11.36 20.01 -20.49
C ASN A 139 -11.11 21.18 -21.49
N GLY A 140 -11.51 20.99 -22.73
CA GLY A 140 -11.16 21.92 -23.80
C GLY A 140 -9.64 22.01 -23.99
N ASP A 141 -9.11 23.22 -23.90
CA ASP A 141 -7.67 23.48 -24.07
C ASP A 141 -6.86 23.26 -22.79
N ALA A 142 -7.52 22.97 -21.65
CA ALA A 142 -6.85 22.75 -20.37
C ALA A 142 -6.68 21.25 -20.09
N THR A 143 -5.48 20.87 -19.67
CA THR A 143 -5.17 19.52 -19.20
C THR A 143 -4.75 19.59 -17.74
N TYR A 144 -5.36 18.76 -16.93
CA TYR A 144 -5.10 18.62 -15.51
C TYR A 144 -4.49 17.24 -15.24
N THR A 145 -3.49 17.18 -14.38
CA THR A 145 -2.93 15.91 -13.90
C THR A 145 -3.39 15.71 -12.46
N ILE A 146 -4.03 14.57 -12.21
CA ILE A 146 -4.40 14.13 -10.86
C ILE A 146 -3.41 13.05 -10.45
N GLU A 147 -2.69 13.28 -9.36
CA GLU A 147 -1.81 12.30 -8.74
C GLU A 147 -2.51 11.66 -7.54
N PHE A 148 -2.47 10.33 -7.49
CA PHE A 148 -2.99 9.54 -6.37
C PHE A 148 -1.82 9.11 -5.50
N THR A 149 -1.56 9.86 -4.45
CA THR A 149 -0.38 9.66 -3.60
C THR A 149 -0.60 8.57 -2.57
N GLU A 150 -1.75 8.57 -1.90
CA GLU A 150 -2.11 7.58 -0.87
C GLU A 150 -3.63 7.46 -0.75
N PHE A 151 -4.10 6.35 -0.17
CA PHE A 151 -5.50 6.17 0.22
C PHE A 151 -5.57 5.99 1.74
N ARG A 152 -6.31 6.86 2.39
CA ARG A 152 -6.61 6.76 3.81
C ARG A 152 -8.06 6.34 3.99
N LYS A 153 -8.26 5.10 4.41
CA LYS A 153 -9.61 4.57 4.64
C LYS A 153 -10.37 5.36 5.70
N PHE A 154 -9.65 5.89 6.67
CA PHE A 154 -10.18 6.81 7.69
C PHE A 154 -9.27 8.04 7.72
N ASN A 155 -9.83 9.17 7.39
CA ASN A 155 -9.17 10.46 7.55
C ASN A 155 -9.70 11.07 8.85
N ILE A 156 -8.91 10.98 9.91
CA ILE A 156 -9.22 11.62 11.20
C ILE A 156 -8.52 12.97 11.17
N GLU A 157 -9.26 14.01 10.81
CA GLU A 157 -8.81 15.37 10.98
C GLU A 157 -9.25 15.84 12.36
N ASN A 158 -8.29 16.15 13.24
CA ASN A 158 -8.58 16.85 14.47
C ASN A 158 -8.91 18.30 14.12
N PHE A 159 -10.18 18.62 14.00
CA PHE A 159 -10.66 19.99 13.86
C PHE A 159 -10.57 20.80 15.18
N ALA A 160 -10.20 20.17 16.28
CA ALA A 160 -9.85 20.87 17.51
C ALA A 160 -8.43 21.45 17.33
N GLY A 161 -8.35 22.70 16.84
CA GLY A 161 -7.13 23.47 16.89
C GLY A 161 -6.65 23.57 18.34
N GLU A 162 -5.45 23.13 18.60
CA GLU A 162 -4.67 23.70 19.68
C GLU A 162 -4.48 25.17 19.29
N ASP A 163 -4.99 26.05 20.13
CA ASP A 163 -4.97 27.51 20.04
C ASP A 163 -5.96 28.19 19.06
N GLY A 164 -6.99 28.71 19.67
CA GLY A 164 -7.70 29.94 19.36
C GLY A 164 -7.87 30.36 17.90
N GLY A 165 -8.96 29.89 17.26
CA GLY A 165 -9.64 30.70 16.28
C GLY A 165 -9.11 30.72 14.85
N SER A 166 -9.13 29.58 14.20
CA SER A 166 -9.27 29.55 12.74
C SER A 166 -10.37 28.54 12.39
N SER A 167 -11.45 29.02 11.83
CA SER A 167 -12.56 28.16 11.44
C SER A 167 -12.15 27.29 10.25
N ALA A 168 -12.75 26.11 10.10
CA ALA A 168 -12.56 25.24 8.92
C ALA A 168 -12.76 26.00 7.59
N LEU A 169 -13.57 27.07 7.60
CA LEU A 169 -13.78 28.00 6.50
C LEU A 169 -12.53 28.84 6.16
N ASP A 170 -11.72 29.21 7.15
CA ASP A 170 -10.51 30.00 6.91
C ASP A 170 -9.41 29.15 6.27
N ASN A 171 -9.30 27.87 6.65
CA ASN A 171 -8.38 26.92 6.04
C ASN A 171 -8.82 26.56 4.61
N PHE A 172 -10.12 26.43 4.37
CA PHE A 172 -10.68 26.22 3.04
C PHE A 172 -10.40 27.42 2.12
N ASN A 173 -10.64 28.64 2.59
CA ASN A 173 -10.38 29.86 1.84
C ASN A 173 -8.89 30.07 1.57
N LYS A 174 -8.01 29.68 2.49
CA LYS A 174 -6.56 29.77 2.32
C LYS A 174 -6.05 28.85 1.22
N PHE A 175 -6.65 27.66 1.09
CA PHE A 175 -6.32 26.68 0.06
C PHE A 175 -6.66 27.22 -1.36
N PHE A 176 -7.76 27.91 -1.51
CA PHE A 176 -8.18 28.49 -2.80
C PHE A 176 -7.49 29.82 -3.14
N GLN A 177 -6.96 30.55 -2.16
CA GLN A 177 -6.21 31.79 -2.42
C GLN A 177 -4.78 31.58 -2.87
N THR A 178 -4.16 30.43 -2.58
CA THR A 178 -2.81 30.10 -3.04
C THR A 178 -2.72 29.62 -4.49
N GLY A 179 -3.86 29.36 -5.14
CA GLY A 179 -3.94 28.93 -6.56
C GLY A 179 -3.98 30.06 -7.59
N SER A 180 -3.97 31.32 -7.17
CA SER A 180 -4.03 32.48 -8.08
C SER A 180 -2.75 33.30 -8.04
N THR A 181 -1.71 32.81 -8.66
CA THR A 181 -0.55 33.65 -9.07
C THR A 181 -0.19 33.31 -10.49
N LYS A 182 -0.79 34.06 -11.41
CA LYS A 182 -0.22 34.93 -12.43
C LYS A 182 1.05 34.45 -13.15
N ARG A 183 0.84 34.32 -14.37
CA ARG A 183 1.52 34.60 -15.64
C ARG A 183 1.91 33.38 -16.40
#